data_44111f6da51459ff93beede116dafe09
#
_entry.id   44111f6da51459ff93beede116dafe09
#
_cell.length_a   1.000
_cell.length_b   1.000
_cell.length_c   1.000
_cell.angle_alpha   90.00
_cell.angle_beta   90.00
_cell.angle_gamma   90.00
#
_symmetry.space_group_name_H-M   'P 1'
#
loop_
_entity.id
_entity.type
_entity.pdbx_description
1 polymer ?
#
loop_
_entity_poly.entity_id
_entity_poly.type
_entity_poly.pdbx_seq_one_letter_code
_entity_poly.pdbx_strand_id
1 'polypeptide(L)'
;MDVQQIKTILDAHGSWLRNEVGGVRADLRDADLRGADLRDADLRGANLQGANLQCANLQGADLRGADLQGANLRGADLRGADLQGANLRGADLQGADLRDADLDFSAWPLWCGSQDAIVDARIASQLAAHFCVLVCDDPAYQAARKALLPFACTSHRAEDLGLVEI
;
A
#
# COMPACT_ATOMS: atom_id res chain seq x y z
N MET A 1 12.31 -14.81 -9.46
CA MET A 1 13.64 -14.78 -8.75
C MET A 1 13.75 -15.96 -7.80
N ASP A 2 14.98 -16.48 -7.57
CA ASP A 2 15.17 -17.47 -6.52
C ASP A 2 15.37 -16.83 -5.13
N VAL A 3 15.23 -17.66 -4.08
CA VAL A 3 15.29 -17.19 -2.67
C VAL A 3 16.67 -16.56 -2.34
N GLN A 4 17.74 -17.08 -2.93
CA GLN A 4 19.09 -16.59 -2.65
C GLN A 4 19.33 -15.22 -3.30
N GLN A 5 18.80 -14.98 -4.49
CA GLN A 5 18.85 -13.67 -5.15
C GLN A 5 18.10 -12.61 -4.34
N ILE A 6 16.87 -12.96 -3.87
CA ILE A 6 16.07 -12.06 -3.03
C ILE A 6 16.85 -11.70 -1.76
N LYS A 7 17.41 -12.69 -1.07
CA LYS A 7 18.19 -12.48 0.15
C LYS A 7 19.37 -11.54 -0.09
N THR A 8 20.13 -11.76 -1.16
CA THR A 8 21.29 -10.92 -1.50
C THR A 8 20.89 -9.47 -1.72
N ILE A 9 19.75 -9.24 -2.41
CA ILE A 9 19.24 -7.88 -2.64
C ILE A 9 18.80 -7.22 -1.33
N LEU A 10 18.09 -7.97 -0.46
CA LEU A 10 17.62 -7.45 0.83
C LEU A 10 18.80 -7.15 1.77
N ASP A 11 19.85 -7.98 1.81
CA ASP A 11 21.05 -7.73 2.61
C ASP A 11 21.76 -6.46 2.16
N ALA A 12 21.95 -6.28 0.84
CA ALA A 12 22.53 -5.05 0.27
C ALA A 12 21.66 -3.82 0.54
N HIS A 13 20.34 -3.98 0.48
CA HIS A 13 19.37 -2.93 0.78
C HIS A 13 19.43 -2.52 2.26
N GLY A 14 19.50 -3.49 3.17
CA GLY A 14 19.69 -3.24 4.59
C GLY A 14 20.95 -2.43 4.87
N SER A 15 22.07 -2.76 4.20
CA SER A 15 23.30 -1.98 4.28
C SER A 15 23.13 -0.55 3.74
N TRP A 16 22.35 -0.39 2.64
CA TRP A 16 22.02 0.94 2.11
C TRP A 16 21.21 1.77 3.11
N LEU A 17 20.22 1.18 3.74
CA LEU A 17 19.38 1.85 4.75
C LEU A 17 20.18 2.32 5.97
N ARG A 18 21.25 1.62 6.30
CA ARG A 18 22.19 2.00 7.39
C ARG A 18 23.31 2.91 6.94
N ASN A 19 23.34 3.33 5.66
CA ASN A 19 24.43 4.13 5.05
C ASN A 19 25.80 3.44 5.14
N GLU A 20 25.85 2.11 5.07
CA GLU A 20 27.08 1.33 5.08
C GLU A 20 27.74 1.33 3.69
N VAL A 21 29.08 1.19 3.70
CA VAL A 21 29.84 1.10 2.44
C VAL A 21 29.44 -0.15 1.66
N GLY A 22 29.11 0.03 0.39
CA GLY A 22 28.67 -1.06 -0.48
C GLY A 22 27.17 -1.36 -0.39
N GLY A 23 26.42 -0.64 0.45
CA GLY A 23 24.96 -0.72 0.46
C GLY A 23 24.36 -0.26 -0.86
N VAL A 24 23.36 -1.01 -1.37
CA VAL A 24 22.67 -0.72 -2.63
C VAL A 24 21.16 -0.75 -2.40
N ARG A 25 20.49 0.34 -2.78
CA ARG A 25 19.02 0.38 -2.74
C ARG A 25 18.43 -0.76 -3.57
N ALA A 26 17.46 -1.49 -3.02
CA ALA A 26 16.80 -2.56 -3.75
C ALA A 26 16.12 -2.03 -5.01
N ASP A 27 16.56 -2.53 -6.15
CA ASP A 27 15.92 -2.35 -7.45
C ASP A 27 15.31 -3.69 -7.88
N LEU A 28 13.99 -3.79 -7.70
CA LEU A 28 13.16 -4.98 -7.96
C LEU A 28 12.14 -4.69 -9.06
N ARG A 29 12.43 -3.73 -9.95
CA ARG A 29 11.55 -3.41 -11.08
C ARG A 29 11.33 -4.62 -11.95
N ASP A 30 10.06 -4.85 -12.30
CA ASP A 30 9.61 -5.95 -13.15
C ASP A 30 10.05 -7.35 -12.66
N ALA A 31 10.49 -7.45 -11.40
CA ALA A 31 10.95 -8.71 -10.83
C ALA A 31 9.79 -9.70 -10.66
N ASP A 32 10.04 -10.97 -10.97
CA ASP A 32 9.11 -12.06 -10.65
C ASP A 32 9.33 -12.52 -9.20
N LEU A 33 8.42 -12.06 -8.32
CA LEU A 33 8.39 -12.31 -6.88
C LEU A 33 7.13 -13.08 -6.47
N ARG A 34 6.51 -13.80 -7.42
CA ARG A 34 5.29 -14.57 -7.15
C ARG A 34 5.50 -15.57 -6.02
N GLY A 35 4.61 -15.54 -5.02
CA GLY A 35 4.67 -16.42 -3.86
C GLY A 35 5.93 -16.25 -3.00
N ALA A 36 6.72 -15.19 -3.21
CA ALA A 36 7.91 -14.94 -2.39
C ALA A 36 7.54 -14.74 -0.91
N ASP A 37 8.38 -15.26 -0.03
CA ASP A 37 8.30 -14.98 1.40
C ASP A 37 9.15 -13.73 1.71
N LEU A 38 8.43 -12.62 1.96
CA LEU A 38 8.98 -11.30 2.26
C LEU A 38 8.47 -10.80 3.63
N ARG A 39 8.09 -11.72 4.52
CA ARG A 39 7.62 -11.37 5.86
C ARG A 39 8.68 -10.57 6.61
N ASP A 40 8.21 -9.51 7.27
CA ASP A 40 9.03 -8.62 8.07
C ASP A 40 10.23 -8.01 7.30
N ALA A 41 10.22 -8.06 5.96
CA ALA A 41 11.30 -7.51 5.13
C ALA A 41 11.34 -5.98 5.23
N ASP A 42 12.54 -5.42 5.39
CA ASP A 42 12.76 -3.98 5.32
C ASP A 42 12.96 -3.58 3.84
N LEU A 43 11.89 -3.05 3.24
CA LEU A 43 11.82 -2.62 1.85
C LEU A 43 11.59 -1.10 1.74
N ARG A 44 11.95 -0.34 2.78
CA ARG A 44 11.77 1.11 2.81
C ARG A 44 12.42 1.79 1.61
N GLY A 45 11.59 2.52 0.87
CA GLY A 45 12.04 3.22 -0.33
C GLY A 45 12.52 2.31 -1.45
N ALA A 46 12.35 0.99 -1.41
CA ALA A 46 12.69 0.08 -2.50
C ALA A 46 11.96 0.43 -3.79
N ASN A 47 12.53 0.07 -4.94
CA ASN A 47 11.86 0.21 -6.23
C ASN A 47 11.29 -1.14 -6.65
N LEU A 48 9.96 -1.24 -6.65
CA LEU A 48 9.16 -2.41 -6.99
C LEU A 48 8.22 -2.14 -8.17
N GLN A 49 8.51 -1.12 -9.00
CA GLN A 49 7.68 -0.77 -10.15
C GLN A 49 7.48 -1.97 -11.07
N GLY A 50 6.21 -2.27 -11.41
CA GLY A 50 5.87 -3.36 -12.30
C GLY A 50 6.19 -4.77 -11.75
N ALA A 51 6.70 -4.89 -10.52
CA ALA A 51 7.03 -6.19 -9.95
C ALA A 51 5.80 -7.12 -9.86
N ASN A 52 5.99 -8.40 -10.09
CA ASN A 52 4.96 -9.40 -9.91
C ASN A 52 5.06 -10.02 -8.51
N LEU A 53 4.24 -9.52 -7.60
CA LEU A 53 4.12 -9.95 -6.20
C LEU A 53 2.85 -10.80 -5.96
N GLN A 54 2.31 -11.40 -7.01
CA GLN A 54 1.09 -12.22 -6.89
C GLN A 54 1.27 -13.31 -5.84
N CYS A 55 0.33 -13.38 -4.88
CA CYS A 55 0.34 -14.33 -3.78
C CYS A 55 1.63 -14.27 -2.91
N ALA A 56 2.41 -13.21 -2.97
CA ALA A 56 3.57 -13.02 -2.09
C ALA A 56 3.10 -12.81 -0.65
N ASN A 57 3.92 -13.25 0.30
CA ASN A 57 3.71 -12.99 1.72
C ASN A 57 4.56 -11.79 2.15
N LEU A 58 3.90 -10.66 2.37
CA LEU A 58 4.46 -9.38 2.80
C LEU A 58 4.00 -9.00 4.23
N GLN A 59 3.54 -9.98 5.00
CA GLN A 59 3.05 -9.74 6.35
C GLN A 59 4.11 -9.04 7.21
N GLY A 60 3.73 -7.91 7.83
CA GLY A 60 4.63 -7.12 8.66
C GLY A 60 5.78 -6.43 7.93
N ALA A 61 5.84 -6.50 6.59
CA ALA A 61 6.91 -5.84 5.84
C ALA A 61 6.87 -4.32 5.98
N ASP A 62 8.05 -3.69 6.04
CA ASP A 62 8.20 -2.23 6.02
C ASP A 62 8.40 -1.76 4.58
N LEU A 63 7.34 -1.22 3.99
CA LEU A 63 7.27 -0.71 2.61
C LEU A 63 7.19 0.83 2.55
N ARG A 64 7.56 1.52 3.63
CA ARG A 64 7.46 2.98 3.70
C ARG A 64 8.20 3.65 2.55
N GLY A 65 7.47 4.51 1.81
CA GLY A 65 8.00 5.22 0.67
C GLY A 65 8.46 4.33 -0.49
N ALA A 66 8.14 3.03 -0.49
CA ALA A 66 8.44 2.14 -1.60
C ALA A 66 7.65 2.52 -2.85
N ASP A 67 8.25 2.31 -4.01
CA ASP A 67 7.59 2.53 -5.29
C ASP A 67 7.03 1.21 -5.84
N LEU A 68 5.71 1.04 -5.72
CA LEU A 68 4.93 -0.11 -6.16
C LEU A 68 4.08 0.21 -7.40
N GLN A 69 4.42 1.29 -8.12
CA GLN A 69 3.64 1.70 -9.29
C GLN A 69 3.50 0.56 -10.29
N GLY A 70 2.25 0.22 -10.64
CA GLY A 70 1.95 -0.84 -11.59
C GLY A 70 2.30 -2.26 -11.12
N ALA A 71 2.68 -2.46 -9.87
CA ALA A 71 2.96 -3.79 -9.34
C ALA A 71 1.72 -4.69 -9.30
N ASN A 72 1.90 -5.98 -9.55
CA ASN A 72 0.85 -6.97 -9.40
C ASN A 72 0.89 -7.58 -7.99
N LEU A 73 -0.02 -7.16 -7.12
CA LEU A 73 -0.18 -7.60 -5.73
C LEU A 73 -1.40 -8.52 -5.54
N ARG A 74 -1.91 -9.13 -6.61
CA ARG A 74 -3.12 -9.97 -6.54
C ARG A 74 -2.95 -11.09 -5.52
N GLY A 75 -3.88 -11.16 -4.57
CA GLY A 75 -3.88 -12.18 -3.53
C GLY A 75 -2.66 -12.14 -2.60
N ALA A 76 -1.88 -11.05 -2.59
CA ALA A 76 -0.77 -10.90 -1.66
C ALA A 76 -1.26 -10.73 -0.22
N ASP A 77 -0.50 -11.24 0.72
CA ASP A 77 -0.74 -11.05 2.16
C ASP A 77 0.08 -9.85 2.64
N LEU A 78 -0.61 -8.73 2.88
CA LEU A 78 -0.04 -7.45 3.34
C LEU A 78 -0.45 -7.13 4.78
N ARG A 79 -0.92 -8.12 5.54
CA ARG A 79 -1.41 -7.88 6.91
C ARG A 79 -0.31 -7.28 7.79
N GLY A 80 -0.65 -6.17 8.44
CA GLY A 80 0.29 -5.47 9.31
C GLY A 80 1.48 -4.83 8.60
N ALA A 81 1.51 -4.80 7.26
CA ALA A 81 2.57 -4.13 6.52
C ALA A 81 2.48 -2.61 6.70
N ASP A 82 3.63 -1.95 6.75
CA ASP A 82 3.72 -0.49 6.78
C ASP A 82 3.94 0.04 5.36
N LEU A 83 2.90 0.66 4.78
CA LEU A 83 2.88 1.22 3.43
C LEU A 83 2.87 2.77 3.45
N GLN A 84 3.24 3.39 4.57
CA GLN A 84 3.22 4.84 4.68
C GLN A 84 4.00 5.52 3.54
N GLY A 85 3.32 6.42 2.82
CA GLY A 85 3.91 7.14 1.71
C GLY A 85 4.28 6.29 0.49
N ALA A 86 3.91 5.00 0.45
CA ALA A 86 4.18 4.14 -0.70
C ALA A 86 3.39 4.59 -1.94
N ASN A 87 3.99 4.41 -3.11
CA ASN A 87 3.34 4.70 -4.39
C ASN A 87 2.67 3.44 -4.96
N LEU A 88 1.37 3.30 -4.74
CA LEU A 88 0.55 2.19 -5.25
C LEU A 88 -0.20 2.54 -6.55
N ARG A 89 0.14 3.63 -7.25
CA ARG A 89 -0.55 4.04 -8.47
C ARG A 89 -0.53 2.93 -9.52
N GLY A 90 -1.71 2.55 -10.00
CA GLY A 90 -1.84 1.50 -11.00
C GLY A 90 -1.49 0.08 -10.52
N ALA A 91 -1.21 -0.11 -9.24
CA ALA A 91 -1.00 -1.44 -8.68
C ALA A 91 -2.30 -2.27 -8.71
N ASP A 92 -2.18 -3.58 -8.89
CA ASP A 92 -3.29 -4.52 -8.85
C ASP A 92 -3.32 -5.23 -7.47
N LEU A 93 -4.23 -4.80 -6.60
CA LEU A 93 -4.46 -5.32 -5.26
C LEU A 93 -5.64 -6.30 -5.18
N GLN A 94 -6.13 -6.81 -6.32
CA GLN A 94 -7.30 -7.68 -6.33
C GLN A 94 -7.11 -8.89 -5.42
N GLY A 95 -8.00 -9.04 -4.43
CA GLY A 95 -7.95 -10.13 -3.44
C GLY A 95 -6.77 -10.05 -2.46
N ALA A 96 -6.01 -8.97 -2.43
CA ALA A 96 -4.96 -8.78 -1.43
C ALA A 96 -5.55 -8.57 -0.03
N ASP A 97 -4.86 -9.05 1.00
CA ASP A 97 -5.24 -8.89 2.40
C ASP A 97 -4.41 -7.76 3.05
N LEU A 98 -5.07 -6.65 3.33
CA LEU A 98 -4.48 -5.42 3.89
C LEU A 98 -4.89 -5.17 5.35
N ARG A 99 -5.47 -6.15 6.03
CA ARG A 99 -5.90 -5.95 7.42
C ARG A 99 -4.71 -5.55 8.29
N ASP A 100 -4.92 -4.58 9.16
CA ASP A 100 -3.90 -4.01 10.04
C ASP A 100 -2.73 -3.31 9.31
N ALA A 101 -2.75 -3.19 7.98
CA ALA A 101 -1.72 -2.45 7.25
C ALA A 101 -1.84 -0.93 7.48
N ASP A 102 -0.70 -0.23 7.40
CA ASP A 102 -0.69 1.24 7.46
C ASP A 102 -0.52 1.83 6.05
N LEU A 103 -1.53 2.59 5.61
CA LEU A 103 -1.60 3.21 4.28
C LEU A 103 -1.52 4.73 4.32
N ASP A 104 -1.09 5.32 5.45
CA ASP A 104 -1.02 6.77 5.59
C ASP A 104 -0.12 7.39 4.51
N PHE A 105 -0.65 8.45 3.87
CA PHE A 105 0.03 9.15 2.78
C PHE A 105 0.36 8.29 1.54
N SER A 106 -0.07 7.03 1.47
CA SER A 106 0.14 6.21 0.28
C SER A 106 -0.67 6.72 -0.91
N ALA A 107 -0.14 6.54 -2.12
CA ALA A 107 -0.87 6.81 -3.34
C ALA A 107 -1.66 5.57 -3.76
N TRP A 108 -2.96 5.54 -3.44
CA TRP A 108 -3.86 4.42 -3.69
C TRP A 108 -4.21 4.26 -5.19
N PRO A 109 -4.38 3.04 -5.70
CA PRO A 109 -4.88 2.84 -7.07
C PRO A 109 -6.36 3.24 -7.18
N LEU A 110 -6.66 4.26 -7.98
CA LEU A 110 -8.02 4.80 -8.21
C LEU A 110 -8.76 4.06 -9.35
N TRP A 111 -8.59 2.76 -9.50
CA TRP A 111 -9.23 1.95 -10.53
C TRP A 111 -9.66 0.59 -9.96
N CYS A 112 -10.27 -0.28 -10.75
CA CYS A 112 -10.76 -1.58 -10.29
C CYS A 112 -9.66 -2.56 -9.80
N GLY A 113 -8.40 -2.16 -9.79
CA GLY A 113 -7.29 -2.93 -9.24
C GLY A 113 -7.34 -3.16 -7.72
N SER A 114 -8.27 -2.52 -7.01
CA SER A 114 -8.53 -2.79 -5.58
C SER A 114 -9.75 -3.70 -5.35
N GLN A 115 -10.34 -4.25 -6.42
CA GLN A 115 -11.52 -5.11 -6.29
C GLN A 115 -11.19 -6.33 -5.41
N ASP A 116 -12.13 -6.65 -4.51
CA ASP A 116 -12.00 -7.77 -3.56
C ASP A 116 -10.77 -7.72 -2.63
N ALA A 117 -10.08 -6.57 -2.53
CA ALA A 117 -9.07 -6.36 -1.49
C ALA A 117 -9.71 -6.42 -0.10
N ILE A 118 -9.10 -7.15 0.81
CA ILE A 118 -9.59 -7.29 2.18
C ILE A 118 -8.97 -6.19 3.04
N VAL A 119 -9.81 -5.34 3.60
CA VAL A 119 -9.41 -4.24 4.49
C VAL A 119 -10.19 -4.30 5.80
N ASP A 120 -9.60 -3.77 6.87
CA ASP A 120 -10.33 -3.57 8.13
C ASP A 120 -11.14 -2.27 8.15
N ALA A 121 -11.91 -2.04 9.22
CA ALA A 121 -12.74 -0.85 9.35
C ALA A 121 -11.92 0.45 9.38
N ARG A 122 -10.68 0.41 9.92
CA ARG A 122 -9.77 1.56 9.98
C ARG A 122 -9.37 2.01 8.56
N ILE A 123 -8.90 1.07 7.73
CA ILE A 123 -8.53 1.36 6.33
C ILE A 123 -9.75 1.80 5.53
N ALA A 124 -10.88 1.12 5.70
CA ALA A 124 -12.11 1.48 5.01
C ALA A 124 -12.58 2.90 5.36
N SER A 125 -12.51 3.31 6.63
CA SER A 125 -12.87 4.68 7.04
C SER A 125 -11.88 5.72 6.50
N GLN A 126 -10.62 5.37 6.41
CA GLN A 126 -9.57 6.23 5.82
C GLN A 126 -9.78 6.46 4.32
N LEU A 127 -10.13 5.41 3.57
CA LEU A 127 -10.49 5.53 2.15
C LEU A 127 -11.77 6.35 1.97
N ALA A 128 -12.79 6.16 2.82
CA ALA A 128 -14.00 6.95 2.83
C ALA A 128 -13.71 8.43 3.13
N ALA A 129 -12.79 8.72 4.05
CA ALA A 129 -12.37 10.08 4.36
C ALA A 129 -11.76 10.78 3.15
N HIS A 130 -10.85 10.10 2.42
CA HIS A 130 -10.28 10.64 1.18
C HIS A 130 -11.35 10.89 0.10
N PHE A 131 -12.34 10.00 -0.04
CA PHE A 131 -13.47 10.22 -0.94
C PHE A 131 -14.28 11.47 -0.54
N CYS A 132 -14.53 11.66 0.74
CA CYS A 132 -15.38 12.75 1.24
C CYS A 132 -14.76 14.15 1.09
N VAL A 133 -13.45 14.27 0.90
CA VAL A 133 -12.78 15.58 0.70
C VAL A 133 -12.69 16.00 -0.77
N LEU A 134 -13.07 15.15 -1.71
CA LEU A 134 -13.11 15.51 -3.13
C LEU A 134 -14.15 16.61 -3.37
N VAL A 135 -13.86 17.52 -4.27
CA VAL A 135 -14.79 18.58 -4.71
C VAL A 135 -15.45 18.12 -6.01
N CYS A 136 -16.74 17.87 -5.97
CA CYS A 136 -17.52 17.44 -7.13
C CYS A 136 -18.98 17.87 -6.94
N ASP A 137 -19.55 18.53 -7.95
CA ASP A 137 -20.93 19.04 -7.91
C ASP A 137 -21.96 18.02 -8.40
N ASP A 138 -21.56 16.83 -8.80
CA ASP A 138 -22.47 15.76 -9.23
C ASP A 138 -23.42 15.34 -8.10
N PRO A 139 -24.75 15.33 -8.34
CA PRO A 139 -25.73 14.99 -7.30
C PRO A 139 -25.56 13.59 -6.73
N ALA A 140 -25.16 12.59 -7.54
CA ALA A 140 -24.92 11.22 -7.07
C ALA A 140 -23.69 11.16 -6.15
N TYR A 141 -22.64 11.91 -6.50
CA TYR A 141 -21.48 12.05 -5.61
C TYR A 141 -21.88 12.69 -4.28
N GLN A 142 -22.66 13.79 -4.28
CA GLN A 142 -23.07 14.48 -3.06
C GLN A 142 -23.94 13.57 -2.16
N ALA A 143 -24.81 12.76 -2.76
CA ALA A 143 -25.60 11.78 -2.02
C ALA A 143 -24.71 10.69 -1.38
N ALA A 144 -23.74 10.14 -2.13
CA ALA A 144 -22.79 9.15 -1.63
C ALA A 144 -21.89 9.74 -0.53
N ARG A 145 -21.36 10.95 -0.72
CA ARG A 145 -20.59 11.69 0.28
C ARG A 145 -21.33 11.85 1.58
N LYS A 146 -22.61 12.30 1.52
CA LYS A 146 -23.45 12.45 2.70
C LYS A 146 -23.67 11.14 3.46
N ALA A 147 -23.82 10.02 2.74
CA ALA A 147 -24.01 8.71 3.33
C ALA A 147 -22.72 8.18 4.00
N LEU A 148 -21.55 8.48 3.44
CA LEU A 148 -20.26 8.00 3.91
C LEU A 148 -19.64 8.90 5.01
N LEU A 149 -20.04 10.18 5.08
CA LEU A 149 -19.41 11.15 5.98
C LEU A 149 -19.38 10.71 7.45
N PRO A 150 -20.43 10.16 8.07
CA PRO A 150 -20.37 9.69 9.45
C PRO A 150 -19.31 8.59 9.66
N PHE A 151 -19.14 7.69 8.69
CA PHE A 151 -18.13 6.65 8.72
C PHE A 151 -16.72 7.22 8.47
N ALA A 152 -16.59 8.15 7.54
CA ALA A 152 -15.33 8.84 7.24
C ALA A 152 -14.79 9.62 8.45
N CYS A 153 -15.68 10.22 9.26
CA CYS A 153 -15.32 10.92 10.50
C CYS A 153 -14.73 10.00 11.58
N THR A 154 -14.87 8.69 11.46
CA THR A 154 -14.20 7.73 12.36
C THR A 154 -12.73 7.50 12.01
N SER A 155 -12.26 8.01 10.86
CA SER A 155 -10.86 7.94 10.48
C SER A 155 -10.01 8.77 11.45
N HIS A 156 -8.84 8.25 11.84
CA HIS A 156 -7.86 8.97 12.63
C HIS A 156 -7.32 10.24 11.92
N ARG A 157 -7.55 10.35 10.61
CA ARG A 157 -7.19 11.51 9.79
C ARG A 157 -8.35 12.49 9.55
N ALA A 158 -9.52 12.26 10.15
CA ALA A 158 -10.70 13.08 9.89
C ALA A 158 -10.45 14.57 10.22
N GLU A 159 -9.78 14.85 11.33
CA GLU A 159 -9.45 16.22 11.74
C GLU A 159 -8.49 16.90 10.76
N ASP A 160 -7.42 16.20 10.33
CA ASP A 160 -6.45 16.71 9.35
C ASP A 160 -7.11 17.03 8.01
N LEU A 161 -8.14 16.29 7.64
CA LEU A 161 -8.90 16.45 6.40
C LEU A 161 -10.07 17.44 6.54
N GLY A 162 -10.27 18.03 7.71
CA GLY A 162 -11.36 18.97 8.00
C GLY A 162 -12.75 18.32 7.94
N LEU A 163 -12.84 17.02 8.17
CA LEU A 163 -14.10 16.29 8.28
C LEU A 163 -14.62 16.47 9.71
N VAL A 164 -15.77 17.14 9.85
CA VAL A 164 -16.49 17.29 11.12
C VAL A 164 -17.86 16.68 10.98
N GLU A 165 -18.35 16.05 12.05
CA GLU A 165 -19.75 15.66 12.13
C GLU A 165 -20.62 16.93 12.13
N ILE A 166 -21.59 16.97 11.21
CA ILE A 166 -22.58 18.05 11.08
C ILE A 166 -23.83 17.62 11.84
#